data_0ce2b08223d799fe18a1c55f545d29d1
#
_entry.id   0ce2b08223d799fe18a1c55f545d29d1
#
_cell.length_a   1.000
_cell.length_b   1.000
_cell.length_c   1.000
_cell.angle_alpha   90.00
_cell.angle_beta   90.00
_cell.angle_gamma   90.00
#
_symmetry.space_group_name_H-M   'P 1'
#
loop_
_entity.id
_entity.type
_entity.pdbx_description
1 polymer ?
#
loop_
_entity_poly.entity_id
_entity_poly.type
_entity_poly.pdbx_seq_one_letter_code
_entity_poly.pdbx_strand_id
1 'polypeptide(L)'
;SVMIFGKARVLKEDEKDVALERITTKLVPGLWEYGRTMTKKESAATMIVELSLDKLSAKARSGDPSDDEEDVNLPLWAGIIPLRTVQESAITAKNAAGIAVPPHIK
;
A
#
# COMPACT_ATOMS: atom_id res chain seq x y z
N SER A 1 -1.07 -13.20 -4.30
CA SER A 1 -0.86 -13.30 -2.84
C SER A 1 0.63 -13.34 -2.51
N VAL A 2 0.99 -12.78 -1.38
CA VAL A 2 2.35 -12.82 -0.83
C VAL A 2 2.26 -13.30 0.61
N MET A 3 3.16 -14.22 0.99
CA MET A 3 3.27 -14.73 2.35
C MET A 3 4.71 -14.55 2.83
N ILE A 4 4.88 -13.90 3.97
CA ILE A 4 6.20 -13.57 4.54
C ILE A 4 6.32 -14.22 5.90
N PHE A 5 7.44 -14.92 6.14
CA PHE A 5 7.73 -15.60 7.41
C PHE A 5 8.93 -14.98 8.09
N GLY A 6 8.82 -14.73 9.38
CA GLY A 6 9.93 -14.21 10.16
C GLY A 6 9.50 -13.64 11.50
N LYS A 7 10.46 -13.07 12.21
CA LYS A 7 10.23 -12.31 13.44
C LYS A 7 10.25 -10.82 13.12
N ALA A 8 9.18 -10.12 13.47
CA ALA A 8 9.16 -8.67 13.38
C ALA A 8 10.07 -8.05 14.44
N ARG A 9 10.81 -7.01 14.05
CA ARG A 9 11.64 -6.20 14.93
C ARG A 9 10.99 -4.84 15.12
N VAL A 10 10.85 -4.37 16.34
CA VAL A 10 10.39 -3.01 16.61
C VAL A 10 11.55 -2.04 16.35
N LEU A 11 11.32 -1.02 15.54
CA LEU A 11 12.31 0.01 15.25
C LEU A 11 12.56 0.90 16.46
N LYS A 12 13.83 1.33 16.62
CA LYS A 12 14.24 2.30 17.63
C LYS A 12 13.79 3.70 17.24
N GLU A 13 13.78 4.62 18.19
CA GLU A 13 13.34 6.01 17.99
C GLU A 13 14.11 6.72 16.86
N ASP A 14 15.42 6.53 16.77
CA ASP A 14 16.28 7.10 15.73
C ASP A 14 16.11 6.50 14.34
N GLU A 15 15.42 5.35 14.22
CA GLU A 15 15.13 4.69 12.94
C GLU A 15 13.76 5.10 12.36
N LYS A 16 12.87 5.69 13.17
CA LYS A 16 11.48 5.94 12.80
C LYS A 16 11.33 6.95 11.65
N ASP A 17 12.09 8.02 11.65
CA ASP A 17 11.96 9.07 10.63
C ASP A 17 12.25 8.54 9.23
N VAL A 18 13.34 7.78 9.06
CA VAL A 18 13.69 7.16 7.78
C VAL A 18 12.64 6.14 7.33
N ALA A 19 12.12 5.34 8.26
CA ALA A 19 11.08 4.37 7.95
C ALA A 19 9.77 5.05 7.53
N LEU A 20 9.35 6.09 8.25
CA LEU A 20 8.15 6.86 7.93
C LEU A 20 8.26 7.61 6.61
N GLU A 21 9.42 8.19 6.32
CA GLU A 21 9.70 8.80 5.02
C GLU A 21 9.47 7.79 3.87
N ARG A 22 10.04 6.59 4.00
CA ARG A 22 9.89 5.53 2.99
C ARG A 22 8.44 5.09 2.83
N ILE A 23 7.71 4.89 3.92
CA ILE A 23 6.30 4.49 3.90
C ILE A 23 5.47 5.60 3.25
N THR A 24 5.64 6.84 3.70
CA THR A 24 4.88 8.00 3.20
C THR A 24 5.15 8.25 1.73
N THR A 25 6.41 8.22 1.31
CA THR A 25 6.80 8.41 -0.10
C THR A 25 6.25 7.30 -1.00
N LYS A 26 6.16 6.07 -0.49
CA LYS A 26 5.57 4.96 -1.24
C LYS A 26 4.06 5.12 -1.42
N LEU A 27 3.35 5.62 -0.40
CA LEU A 27 1.90 5.80 -0.43
C LEU A 27 1.49 7.05 -1.20
N VAL A 28 2.15 8.17 -0.93
CA VAL A 28 1.86 9.47 -1.54
C VAL A 28 3.18 10.19 -1.84
N PRO A 29 3.74 9.99 -3.04
CA PRO A 29 4.98 10.67 -3.45
C PRO A 29 4.85 12.20 -3.32
N GLY A 30 5.85 12.84 -2.71
CA GLY A 30 5.87 14.30 -2.46
C GLY A 30 5.22 14.74 -1.15
N LEU A 31 4.49 13.86 -0.45
CA LEU A 31 3.85 14.24 0.81
C LEU A 31 4.86 14.47 1.93
N TRP A 32 5.94 13.74 1.98
CA TRP A 32 6.95 13.87 3.02
C TRP A 32 7.62 15.26 2.99
N GLU A 33 7.96 15.73 1.82
CA GLU A 33 8.57 17.04 1.61
C GLU A 33 7.59 18.19 1.80
N TYR A 34 6.31 17.97 1.50
CA TYR A 34 5.25 18.95 1.64
C TYR A 34 4.79 19.13 3.09
N GLY A 35 4.72 18.04 3.84
CA GLY A 35 4.23 18.02 5.21
C GLY A 35 5.23 18.61 6.21
N ARG A 36 4.75 18.91 7.43
CA ARG A 36 5.64 19.21 8.54
C ARG A 36 6.30 17.96 9.10
N THR A 37 7.41 18.12 9.78
CA THR A 37 8.05 17.03 10.51
C THR A 37 7.17 16.51 11.66
N MET A 38 7.34 15.25 12.00
CA MET A 38 6.64 14.60 13.10
C MET A 38 7.06 15.21 14.45
N THR A 39 6.11 15.46 15.33
CA THR A 39 6.40 15.89 16.70
C THR A 39 6.93 14.73 17.55
N LYS A 40 7.60 15.05 18.66
CA LYS A 40 8.05 14.03 19.62
C LYS A 40 6.90 13.20 20.17
N LYS A 41 5.75 13.82 20.41
CA LYS A 41 4.54 13.14 20.88
C LYS A 41 3.99 12.15 19.85
N GLU A 42 3.95 12.54 18.58
CA GLU A 42 3.53 11.68 17.48
C GLU A 42 4.49 10.51 17.29
N SER A 43 5.80 10.78 17.34
CA SER A 43 6.83 9.73 17.27
C SER A 43 6.70 8.72 18.40
N ALA A 44 6.54 9.18 19.63
CA ALA A 44 6.37 8.34 20.81
C ALA A 44 5.09 7.47 20.74
N ALA A 45 4.02 7.99 20.12
CA ALA A 45 2.76 7.28 19.93
C ALA A 45 2.77 6.32 18.73
N THR A 46 3.83 6.32 17.91
CA THR A 46 3.92 5.52 16.68
C THR A 46 4.90 4.36 16.87
N MET A 47 4.44 3.15 16.72
CA MET A 47 5.27 1.96 16.67
C MET A 47 5.45 1.54 15.20
N ILE A 48 6.69 1.29 14.79
CA ILE A 48 7.03 0.77 13.47
C ILE A 48 7.74 -0.56 13.67
N VAL A 49 7.33 -1.55 12.89
CA VAL A 49 7.94 -2.87 12.90
C VAL A 49 8.54 -3.19 11.54
N GLU A 50 9.65 -3.90 11.56
CA GLU A 50 10.35 -4.37 10.37
C GLU A 50 10.29 -5.87 10.29
N LEU A 51 10.04 -6.39 9.12
CA LEU A 51 10.08 -7.82 8.83
C LEU A 51 10.99 -8.06 7.62
N SER A 52 11.96 -8.96 7.79
CA SER A 52 12.84 -9.37 6.68
C SER A 52 12.06 -10.09 5.58
N LEU A 53 12.43 -9.86 4.34
CA LEU A 53 11.88 -10.54 3.16
C LEU A 53 12.68 -11.78 2.75
N ASP A 54 13.55 -12.31 3.62
CA ASP A 54 14.40 -13.46 3.32
C ASP A 54 13.60 -14.74 3.09
N LYS A 55 12.45 -14.87 3.76
CA LYS A 55 11.55 -16.02 3.65
C LYS A 55 10.17 -15.55 3.21
N LEU A 56 9.95 -15.58 1.93
CA LEU A 56 8.66 -15.24 1.34
C LEU A 56 8.26 -16.22 0.24
N SER A 57 6.98 -16.32 0.00
CA SER A 57 6.43 -16.90 -1.20
C SER A 57 5.43 -15.94 -1.84
N ALA A 58 5.43 -15.89 -3.16
CA ALA A 58 4.49 -15.09 -3.93
C ALA A 58 3.80 -15.96 -4.96
N LYS A 59 2.48 -15.76 -5.13
CA LYS A 59 1.68 -16.43 -6.14
C LYS A 59 0.95 -15.39 -6.97
N ALA A 60 1.18 -15.39 -8.25
CA ALA A 60 0.47 -14.58 -9.23
C ALA A 60 -0.12 -15.49 -10.32
N ARG A 61 -1.29 -15.14 -10.80
CA ARG A 61 -1.93 -15.81 -11.93
C ARG A 61 -2.40 -14.77 -12.94
N SER A 62 -2.36 -15.13 -14.20
CA SER A 62 -2.90 -14.36 -15.31
C SER A 62 -3.54 -15.33 -16.32
N GLY A 63 -4.43 -14.83 -17.17
CA GLY A 63 -5.12 -15.64 -18.16
C GLY A 63 -6.45 -16.21 -17.66
N ASP A 64 -7.02 -17.11 -18.44
CA ASP A 64 -8.32 -17.71 -18.18
C ASP A 64 -8.33 -18.64 -16.96
N PRO A 65 -9.52 -18.91 -16.38
CA PRO A 65 -9.65 -19.96 -15.38
C PRO A 65 -9.14 -21.31 -15.92
N SER A 66 -8.54 -22.09 -15.05
CA SER A 66 -8.10 -23.45 -15.37
C SER A 66 -9.10 -24.44 -14.81
N ASP A 67 -9.79 -25.14 -15.69
CA ASP A 67 -10.77 -26.16 -15.34
C ASP A 67 -10.22 -27.56 -15.60
N ASP A 68 -10.77 -28.57 -14.94
CA ASP A 68 -10.50 -29.97 -15.22
C ASP A 68 -11.07 -30.37 -16.59
N GLU A 69 -10.45 -31.34 -17.25
CA GLU A 69 -10.88 -31.78 -18.60
C GLU A 69 -12.37 -32.14 -18.67
N GLU A 70 -12.89 -32.72 -17.60
CA GLU A 70 -14.30 -33.11 -17.49
C GLU A 70 -15.26 -31.92 -17.53
N ASP A 71 -14.80 -30.74 -17.06
CA ASP A 71 -15.61 -29.55 -16.89
C ASP A 71 -15.51 -28.57 -18.06
N VAL A 72 -14.45 -28.67 -18.89
CA VAL A 72 -14.19 -27.72 -20.00
C VAL A 72 -15.33 -27.65 -21.01
N ASN A 73 -16.01 -28.76 -21.26
CA ASN A 73 -17.09 -28.85 -22.26
C ASN A 73 -18.50 -28.72 -21.66
N LEU A 74 -18.63 -28.43 -20.37
CA LEU A 74 -19.94 -28.19 -19.78
C LEU A 74 -20.54 -26.86 -20.30
N PRO A 75 -21.87 -26.78 -20.51
CA PRO A 75 -22.53 -25.58 -20.98
C PRO A 75 -22.68 -24.52 -19.85
N LEU A 76 -21.61 -24.26 -19.15
CA LEU A 76 -21.53 -23.28 -18.07
C LEU A 76 -20.59 -22.14 -18.46
N TRP A 77 -20.99 -20.92 -18.12
CA TRP A 77 -20.12 -19.76 -18.34
C TRP A 77 -18.91 -19.82 -17.40
N ALA A 78 -17.71 -19.60 -17.94
CA ALA A 78 -16.47 -19.44 -17.19
C ALA A 78 -15.72 -18.22 -17.72
N GLY A 79 -15.09 -17.46 -16.82
CA GLY A 79 -14.38 -16.26 -17.23
C GLY A 79 -13.79 -15.50 -16.04
N ILE A 80 -13.40 -14.26 -16.30
CA ILE A 80 -12.73 -13.36 -15.34
C ILE A 80 -13.57 -12.10 -15.18
N ILE A 81 -13.74 -11.64 -13.95
CA ILE A 81 -14.27 -10.32 -13.61
C ILE A 81 -13.09 -9.44 -13.17
N PRO A 82 -12.61 -8.54 -14.05
CA PRO A 82 -11.49 -7.66 -13.68
C PRO A 82 -11.92 -6.64 -12.63
N LEU A 83 -11.09 -6.46 -11.62
CA LEU A 83 -11.23 -5.40 -10.63
C LEU A 83 -10.06 -4.42 -10.77
N ARG A 84 -10.34 -3.12 -10.67
CA ARG A 84 -9.33 -2.07 -10.75
C ARG A 84 -9.53 -1.08 -9.61
N THR A 85 -8.42 -0.76 -8.94
CA THR A 85 -8.39 0.38 -8.03
C THR A 85 -7.96 1.62 -8.81
N VAL A 86 -8.75 2.67 -8.76
CA VAL A 86 -8.46 3.94 -9.42
C VAL A 86 -8.38 5.06 -8.37
N GLN A 87 -7.50 6.02 -8.62
CA GLN A 87 -7.45 7.25 -7.85
C GLN A 87 -8.39 8.26 -8.51
N GLU A 88 -9.36 8.74 -7.75
CA GLU A 88 -10.28 9.79 -8.18
C GLU A 88 -9.70 11.18 -7.92
N SER A 89 -10.40 12.21 -8.40
CA SER A 89 -10.01 13.60 -8.16
C SER A 89 -10.00 13.94 -6.67
N ALA A 90 -9.02 14.73 -6.24
CA ALA A 90 -8.90 15.16 -4.86
C ALA A 90 -10.12 15.99 -4.41
N ILE A 91 -10.58 15.75 -3.19
CA ILE A 91 -11.64 16.52 -2.53
C ILE A 91 -11.02 17.29 -1.38
N THR A 92 -11.03 18.61 -1.48
CA THR A 92 -10.48 19.50 -0.46
C THR A 92 -11.33 19.48 0.82
N ALA A 93 -10.70 19.28 1.97
CA ALA A 93 -11.38 19.35 3.25
C ALA A 93 -11.88 20.79 3.56
N LYS A 94 -12.97 20.90 4.33
CA LYS A 94 -13.60 22.19 4.65
C LYS A 94 -12.63 23.18 5.32
N ASN A 95 -11.77 22.70 6.21
CA ASN A 95 -10.78 23.50 6.90
C ASN A 95 -9.58 23.92 6.03
N ALA A 96 -9.47 23.36 4.83
CA ALA A 96 -8.46 23.72 3.83
C ALA A 96 -9.05 24.48 2.64
N ALA A 97 -10.30 24.97 2.75
CA ALA A 97 -10.93 25.76 1.70
C ALA A 97 -10.06 26.99 1.36
N GLY A 98 -9.81 27.23 0.08
CA GLY A 98 -8.94 28.30 -0.40
C GLY A 98 -7.45 27.96 -0.48
N ILE A 99 -7.04 26.80 0.01
CA ILE A 99 -5.68 26.29 -0.21
C ILE A 99 -5.68 25.46 -1.51
N ALA A 100 -4.79 25.83 -2.44
CA ALA A 100 -4.67 25.09 -3.69
C ALA A 100 -4.20 23.65 -3.45
N VAL A 101 -4.76 22.71 -4.20
CA VAL A 101 -4.29 21.32 -4.19
C VAL A 101 -2.83 21.28 -4.67
N PRO A 102 -1.90 20.73 -3.88
CA PRO A 102 -0.49 20.75 -4.24
C PRO A 102 -0.22 19.84 -5.46
N PRO A 103 0.83 20.13 -6.27
CA PRO A 103 1.08 19.45 -7.53
C PRO A 103 1.31 17.93 -7.44
N HIS A 104 1.77 17.44 -6.28
CA HIS A 104 1.99 16.01 -6.06
C HIS A 104 0.70 15.21 -5.77
N ILE A 105 -0.41 15.91 -5.51
CA ILE A 105 -1.75 15.31 -5.42
C ILE A 105 -2.37 15.36 -6.81
N LYS A 106 -2.63 14.22 -7.34
CA LYS A 106 -3.19 14.09 -8.70
C LYS A 106 -4.68 13.81 -8.65
#